data_1dcba56c57f145ee1df5b834e5e5ec47
#
_entry.id   1dcba56c57f145ee1df5b834e5e5ec47
#
_cell.length_a   1.000
_cell.length_b   1.000
_cell.length_c   1.000
_cell.angle_alpha   90.00
_cell.angle_beta   90.00
_cell.angle_gamma   90.00
#
_symmetry.space_group_name_H-M   'P 1'
#
loop_
_entity.id
_entity.type
_entity.pdbx_description
1 polymer ?
#
loop_
_entity_poly.entity_id
_entity_poly.type
_entity_poly.pdbx_seq_one_letter_code
_entity_poly.pdbx_strand_id
1 'polypeptide(L)'
;MPVVDVMNLDGKKVGQIELADDVFAAKVNQNLLHEAVRHHLAGERAGTHKTKDKSEVSGSGKKLWKQKGTGRARVGSIRSPLWRHGGTVHGPVPRSYDYALPKKMILGALRSALSAKFAEQKLTVVDGWKLESHKTKPFRQALGKLNGETNSFLL
;
A
#
# COMPACT_ATOMS: atom_id res chain seq x y z
N MET A 1 5.19 -2.56 33.05
CA MET A 1 5.24 -3.55 31.96
C MET A 1 3.84 -4.11 31.77
N PRO A 2 3.25 -3.99 30.59
CA PRO A 2 1.94 -4.56 30.32
C PRO A 2 2.01 -6.09 30.34
N VAL A 3 1.07 -6.71 31.05
CA VAL A 3 0.97 -8.18 31.19
C VAL A 3 -0.17 -8.67 30.32
N VAL A 4 0.06 -9.72 29.54
CA VAL A 4 -0.94 -10.35 28.67
C VAL A 4 -1.05 -11.82 28.96
N ASP A 5 -2.27 -12.33 28.90
CA ASP A 5 -2.55 -13.75 29.01
C ASP A 5 -2.12 -14.47 27.72
N VAL A 6 -1.40 -15.58 27.86
CA VAL A 6 -1.03 -16.48 26.77
C VAL A 6 -2.10 -17.55 26.65
N MET A 7 -2.67 -17.69 25.46
CA MET A 7 -3.71 -18.66 25.16
C MET A 7 -3.17 -19.83 24.32
N ASN A 8 -3.78 -21.00 24.42
CA ASN A 8 -3.57 -22.08 23.45
C ASN A 8 -4.58 -21.99 22.29
N LEU A 9 -4.44 -22.84 21.28
CA LEU A 9 -5.36 -22.89 20.12
C LEU A 9 -6.81 -23.24 20.48
N ASP A 10 -7.06 -23.73 21.68
CA ASP A 10 -8.40 -24.00 22.20
C ASP A 10 -9.03 -22.82 22.95
N GLY A 11 -8.35 -21.67 23.01
CA GLY A 11 -8.82 -20.48 23.71
C GLY A 11 -8.68 -20.56 25.24
N LYS A 12 -7.89 -21.52 25.76
CA LYS A 12 -7.62 -21.64 27.20
C LYS A 12 -6.35 -20.90 27.56
N LYS A 13 -6.36 -20.20 28.70
CA LYS A 13 -5.19 -19.53 29.26
C LYS A 13 -4.16 -20.56 29.73
N VAL A 14 -2.95 -20.45 29.27
CA VAL A 14 -1.80 -21.31 29.61
C VAL A 14 -0.85 -20.61 30.56
N GLY A 15 -0.68 -19.30 30.41
CA GLY A 15 0.26 -18.52 31.22
C GLY A 15 0.07 -17.02 31.05
N GLN A 16 1.05 -16.27 31.52
CA GLN A 16 1.13 -14.82 31.34
C GLN A 16 2.53 -14.44 30.89
N ILE A 17 2.62 -13.40 30.05
CA ILE A 17 3.88 -12.84 29.59
C ILE A 17 3.89 -11.33 29.82
N GLU A 18 5.05 -10.82 30.25
CA GLU A 18 5.30 -9.39 30.32
C GLU A 18 5.80 -8.86 28.99
N LEU A 19 5.19 -7.80 28.51
CA LEU A 19 5.56 -7.17 27.24
C LEU A 19 6.43 -5.94 27.49
N ALA A 20 7.35 -5.65 26.56
CA ALA A 20 8.24 -4.50 26.65
C ALA A 20 7.48 -3.17 26.53
N ASP A 21 7.68 -2.26 27.49
CA ASP A 21 7.05 -0.94 27.52
C ASP A 21 7.36 -0.11 26.28
N ASP A 22 8.58 -0.16 25.78
CA ASP A 22 9.02 0.58 24.59
C ASP A 22 8.24 0.27 23.31
N VAL A 23 7.57 -0.89 23.29
CA VAL A 23 6.83 -1.37 22.11
C VAL A 23 5.32 -1.31 22.34
N PHE A 24 4.82 -1.75 23.50
CA PHE A 24 3.40 -1.96 23.74
C PHE A 24 2.78 -0.87 24.64
N ALA A 25 3.61 -0.03 25.27
CA ALA A 25 3.18 1.15 26.02
C ALA A 25 3.71 2.46 25.39
N ALA A 26 4.16 2.44 24.15
CA ALA A 26 4.64 3.62 23.46
C ALA A 26 3.50 4.59 23.16
N LYS A 27 3.80 5.90 23.17
CA LYS A 27 2.83 6.93 22.80
C LYS A 27 2.40 6.76 21.34
N VAL A 28 1.09 6.59 21.12
CA VAL A 28 0.53 6.43 19.78
C VAL A 28 0.66 7.74 18.99
N ASN A 29 1.31 7.67 17.82
CA ASN A 29 1.48 8.79 16.89
C ASN A 29 0.71 8.52 15.59
N GLN A 30 -0.48 9.11 15.48
CA GLN A 30 -1.36 8.94 14.31
C GLN A 30 -0.73 9.42 13.00
N ASN A 31 0.10 10.47 13.03
CA ASN A 31 0.76 10.99 11.83
C ASN A 31 1.76 9.99 11.26
N LEU A 32 2.52 9.29 12.12
CA LEU A 32 3.43 8.24 11.68
C LEU A 32 2.67 7.04 11.10
N LEU A 33 1.56 6.66 11.71
CA LEU A 33 0.70 5.59 11.20
C LEU A 33 0.15 5.93 9.82
N HIS A 34 -0.37 7.15 9.64
CA HIS A 34 -0.87 7.62 8.36
C HIS A 34 0.22 7.60 7.28
N GLU A 35 1.42 8.11 7.59
CA GLU A 35 2.52 8.15 6.64
C GLU A 35 3.03 6.75 6.28
N ALA A 36 3.07 5.81 7.22
CA ALA A 36 3.44 4.43 6.95
C ALA A 36 2.44 3.72 6.01
N VAL A 37 1.14 3.91 6.25
CA VAL A 37 0.09 3.38 5.36
C VAL A 37 0.16 4.02 3.98
N ARG A 38 0.34 5.33 3.90
CA ARG A 38 0.50 6.05 2.64
C ARG A 38 1.71 5.56 1.83
N HIS A 39 2.84 5.34 2.51
CA HIS A 39 4.05 4.77 1.91
C HIS A 39 3.79 3.38 1.32
N HIS A 40 3.16 2.49 2.10
CA HIS A 40 2.81 1.14 1.65
C HIS A 40 1.89 1.16 0.42
N LEU A 41 0.79 1.90 0.47
CA LEU A 41 -0.13 2.04 -0.66
C LEU A 41 0.51 2.67 -1.90
N ALA A 42 1.46 3.58 -1.72
CA ALA A 42 2.21 4.15 -2.83
C ALA A 42 3.12 3.12 -3.50
N GLY A 43 3.77 2.24 -2.72
CA GLY A 43 4.60 1.15 -3.23
C GLY A 43 3.81 0.08 -3.99
N GLU A 44 2.55 -0.19 -3.60
CA GLU A 44 1.66 -1.13 -4.30
C GLU A 44 1.18 -0.61 -5.67
N ARG A 45 1.31 0.69 -5.90
CA ARG A 45 0.78 1.32 -7.11
C ARG A 45 1.65 1.00 -8.33
N ALA A 46 1.11 0.26 -9.30
CA ALA A 46 1.83 -0.19 -10.50
C ALA A 46 2.32 0.94 -11.43
N GLY A 47 1.63 2.07 -11.49
CA GLY A 47 2.02 3.26 -12.26
C GLY A 47 2.12 3.06 -13.78
N THR A 48 1.35 2.16 -14.36
CA THR A 48 1.43 1.76 -15.79
C THR A 48 0.69 2.70 -16.75
N HIS A 49 0.12 3.80 -16.27
CA HIS A 49 -0.59 4.76 -17.11
C HIS A 49 0.35 5.47 -18.09
N LYS A 50 -0.08 5.58 -19.34
CA LYS A 50 0.69 6.23 -20.39
C LYS A 50 -0.23 6.90 -21.40
N THR A 51 0.18 8.05 -21.92
CA THR A 51 -0.38 8.68 -23.12
C THR A 51 0.69 8.78 -24.17
N LYS A 52 0.29 8.76 -25.44
CA LYS A 52 1.20 8.92 -26.57
C LYS A 52 1.52 10.39 -26.81
N ASP A 53 2.79 10.70 -26.88
CA ASP A 53 3.25 12.02 -27.30
C ASP A 53 3.23 12.18 -28.84
N LYS A 54 3.63 13.35 -29.34
CA LYS A 54 3.69 13.66 -30.77
C LYS A 54 4.57 12.69 -31.56
N SER A 55 5.62 12.13 -30.95
CA SER A 55 6.54 11.20 -31.60
C SER A 55 5.98 9.79 -31.70
N GLU A 56 5.18 9.40 -30.73
CA GLU A 56 4.61 8.04 -30.60
C GLU A 56 3.29 7.85 -31.34
N VAL A 57 2.57 8.95 -31.64
CA VAL A 57 1.31 8.87 -32.38
C VAL A 57 1.58 8.47 -33.83
N SER A 58 0.84 7.49 -34.34
CA SER A 58 0.87 7.11 -35.77
C SER A 58 0.30 8.24 -36.63
N GLY A 59 0.93 8.51 -37.76
CA GLY A 59 0.50 9.55 -38.68
C GLY A 59 1.60 9.97 -39.62
N SER A 60 1.23 10.71 -40.69
CA SER A 60 2.19 11.19 -41.71
C SER A 60 3.21 12.16 -41.09
N GLY A 61 4.47 12.00 -41.47
CA GLY A 61 5.52 12.98 -41.20
C GLY A 61 5.55 14.14 -42.18
N LYS A 62 4.75 14.07 -43.27
CA LYS A 62 4.72 15.09 -44.32
C LYS A 62 4.12 16.40 -43.80
N LYS A 63 4.73 17.53 -44.17
CA LYS A 63 4.16 18.86 -43.90
C LYS A 63 2.87 19.02 -44.70
N LEU A 64 1.79 19.48 -44.05
CA LEU A 64 0.46 19.55 -44.66
C LEU A 64 0.36 20.54 -45.82
N TRP A 65 1.02 21.68 -45.72
CA TRP A 65 1.09 22.71 -46.80
C TRP A 65 2.38 23.55 -46.68
N LYS A 66 2.60 24.39 -47.68
CA LYS A 66 3.76 25.28 -47.74
C LYS A 66 3.78 26.27 -46.60
N GLN A 67 4.98 26.72 -46.19
CA GLN A 67 5.18 27.61 -45.02
C GLN A 67 4.49 28.96 -45.18
N LYS A 68 4.43 29.49 -46.41
CA LYS A 68 3.82 30.78 -46.79
C LYS A 68 3.03 30.66 -48.08
N GLY A 69 2.16 31.61 -48.38
CA GLY A 69 1.42 31.69 -49.65
C GLY A 69 0.11 30.88 -49.69
N THR A 70 -0.38 30.35 -48.55
CA THR A 70 -1.62 29.58 -48.48
C THR A 70 -2.76 30.28 -47.76
N GLY A 71 -2.52 31.43 -47.13
CA GLY A 71 -3.51 32.14 -46.30
C GLY A 71 -3.91 31.40 -45.03
N ARG A 72 -3.35 30.22 -44.76
CA ARG A 72 -3.67 29.36 -43.60
C ARG A 72 -2.62 29.50 -42.49
N ALA A 73 -2.99 29.14 -41.27
CA ALA A 73 -2.05 29.05 -40.17
C ALA A 73 -0.89 28.09 -40.50
N ARG A 74 0.30 28.40 -40.04
CA ARG A 74 1.51 27.59 -40.24
C ARG A 74 1.38 26.27 -39.46
N VAL A 75 1.57 25.14 -40.13
CA VAL A 75 1.48 23.80 -39.53
C VAL A 75 2.69 22.98 -39.94
N GLY A 76 3.33 22.35 -38.98
CA GLY A 76 4.46 21.45 -39.21
C GLY A 76 4.08 19.97 -39.34
N SER A 77 3.15 19.51 -38.50
CA SER A 77 2.79 18.09 -38.45
C SER A 77 1.33 17.91 -38.05
N ILE A 78 0.65 16.95 -38.65
CA ILE A 78 -0.69 16.53 -38.32
C ILE A 78 -0.77 15.89 -36.91
N ARG A 79 0.35 15.36 -36.41
CA ARG A 79 0.44 14.74 -35.11
C ARG A 79 0.58 15.75 -33.94
N SER A 80 0.55 17.06 -34.27
CA SER A 80 0.62 18.13 -33.25
C SER A 80 -0.58 18.02 -32.29
N PRO A 81 -0.41 18.34 -30.99
CA PRO A 81 -1.49 18.35 -30.00
C PRO A 81 -2.66 19.27 -30.32
N LEU A 82 -2.45 20.25 -31.22
CA LEU A 82 -3.48 21.15 -31.69
C LEU A 82 -4.52 20.49 -32.61
N TRP A 83 -4.21 19.30 -33.11
CA TRP A 83 -5.06 18.56 -34.01
C TRP A 83 -5.79 17.43 -33.29
N ARG A 84 -7.00 17.10 -33.75
CA ARG A 84 -7.68 15.87 -33.32
C ARG A 84 -6.79 14.67 -33.64
N HIS A 85 -6.72 13.71 -32.73
CA HIS A 85 -5.84 12.55 -32.84
C HIS A 85 -4.33 12.87 -32.83
N GLY A 86 -3.93 14.09 -32.49
CA GLY A 86 -2.54 14.45 -32.20
C GLY A 86 -2.05 13.90 -30.86
N GLY A 87 -0.75 14.07 -30.60
CA GLY A 87 -0.14 13.64 -29.35
C GLY A 87 -0.61 14.45 -28.14
N THR A 88 -0.53 13.88 -26.96
CA THR A 88 -0.81 14.56 -25.69
C THR A 88 0.45 15.27 -25.17
N VAL A 89 0.30 16.52 -24.73
CA VAL A 89 1.38 17.29 -24.10
C VAL A 89 1.26 17.12 -22.58
N HIS A 90 2.40 16.87 -21.92
CA HIS A 90 2.47 16.67 -20.46
C HIS A 90 1.50 15.61 -19.91
N GLY A 91 1.19 14.60 -20.73
CA GLY A 91 0.37 13.48 -20.31
C GLY A 91 1.09 12.56 -19.31
N PRO A 92 0.35 11.68 -18.64
CA PRO A 92 0.95 10.73 -17.73
C PRO A 92 1.91 9.79 -18.45
N VAL A 93 3.02 9.49 -17.79
CA VAL A 93 4.02 8.50 -18.21
C VAL A 93 4.18 7.43 -17.14
N PRO A 94 4.57 6.19 -17.49
CA PRO A 94 4.83 5.17 -16.52
C PRO A 94 5.90 5.62 -15.52
N ARG A 95 5.60 5.49 -14.22
CA ARG A 95 6.56 5.83 -13.16
C ARG A 95 6.35 4.95 -11.94
N SER A 96 7.38 4.78 -11.13
CA SER A 96 7.24 4.28 -9.77
C SER A 96 6.65 5.37 -8.87
N TYR A 97 5.81 4.96 -7.94
CA TYR A 97 5.27 5.81 -6.88
C TYR A 97 5.92 5.52 -5.53
N ASP A 98 6.82 4.55 -5.50
CA ASP A 98 7.60 4.22 -4.31
C ASP A 98 8.54 5.37 -3.94
N TYR A 99 8.62 5.65 -2.64
CA TYR A 99 9.52 6.65 -2.07
C TYR A 99 10.15 6.13 -0.78
N ALA A 100 11.36 6.58 -0.47
CA ALA A 100 12.07 6.13 0.71
C ALA A 100 11.49 6.76 1.98
N LEU A 101 11.07 5.93 2.94
CA LEU A 101 10.70 6.36 4.28
C LEU A 101 11.82 5.99 5.25
N PRO A 102 12.28 6.91 6.13
CA PRO A 102 13.34 6.61 7.09
C PRO A 102 12.98 5.42 8.01
N LYS A 103 13.91 4.50 8.20
CA LYS A 103 13.69 3.30 9.03
C LYS A 103 13.17 3.61 10.44
N LYS A 104 13.64 4.71 11.06
CA LYS A 104 13.17 5.16 12.37
C LYS A 104 11.68 5.51 12.37
N MET A 105 11.16 6.08 11.27
CA MET A 105 9.74 6.39 11.13
C MET A 105 8.91 5.12 10.98
N ILE A 106 9.36 4.16 10.20
CA ILE A 106 8.70 2.86 10.04
C ILE A 106 8.62 2.12 11.38
N LEU A 107 9.72 2.06 12.12
CA LEU A 107 9.75 1.45 13.46
C LEU A 107 8.84 2.20 14.45
N GLY A 108 8.83 3.53 14.41
CA GLY A 108 7.94 4.34 15.24
C GLY A 108 6.46 4.11 14.92
N ALA A 109 6.11 3.97 13.65
CA ALA A 109 4.77 3.62 13.21
C ALA A 109 4.35 2.22 13.70
N LEU A 110 5.23 1.23 13.57
CA LEU A 110 4.97 -0.14 14.03
C LEU A 110 4.73 -0.20 15.55
N ARG A 111 5.59 0.46 16.35
CA ARG A 111 5.40 0.57 17.80
C ARG A 111 4.08 1.24 18.14
N SER A 112 3.74 2.34 17.47
CA SER A 112 2.47 3.03 17.65
C SER A 112 1.26 2.14 17.32
N ALA A 113 1.36 1.33 16.25
CA ALA A 113 0.30 0.39 15.87
C ALA A 113 0.10 -0.70 16.91
N LEU A 114 1.18 -1.33 17.37
CA LEU A 114 1.12 -2.38 18.41
C LEU A 114 0.58 -1.85 19.73
N SER A 115 1.05 -0.67 20.17
CA SER A 115 0.53 -0.02 21.38
C SER A 115 -0.96 0.31 21.29
N ALA A 116 -1.42 0.79 20.12
CA ALA A 116 -2.84 1.07 19.89
C ALA A 116 -3.68 -0.20 19.96
N LYS A 117 -3.24 -1.28 19.29
CA LYS A 117 -3.93 -2.58 19.31
C LYS A 117 -3.95 -3.21 20.69
N PHE A 118 -2.89 -3.04 21.45
CA PHE A 118 -2.84 -3.47 22.84
C PHE A 118 -3.85 -2.70 23.70
N ALA A 119 -3.89 -1.38 23.60
CA ALA A 119 -4.85 -0.53 24.34
C ALA A 119 -6.31 -0.84 23.97
N GLU A 120 -6.59 -1.23 22.70
CA GLU A 120 -7.91 -1.68 22.25
C GLU A 120 -8.25 -3.12 22.64
N GLN A 121 -7.37 -3.83 23.35
CA GLN A 121 -7.50 -5.25 23.72
C GLN A 121 -7.71 -6.18 22.49
N LYS A 122 -7.15 -5.80 21.35
CA LYS A 122 -7.20 -6.55 20.08
C LYS A 122 -5.94 -7.37 19.81
N LEU A 123 -5.07 -7.50 20.80
CA LEU A 123 -3.85 -8.32 20.73
C LEU A 123 -4.05 -9.60 21.53
N THR A 124 -3.97 -10.73 20.86
CA THR A 124 -4.03 -12.07 21.47
C THR A 124 -2.68 -12.76 21.31
N VAL A 125 -2.09 -13.21 22.41
CA VAL A 125 -0.83 -13.96 22.40
C VAL A 125 -1.13 -15.45 22.48
N VAL A 126 -0.54 -16.23 21.56
CA VAL A 126 -0.73 -17.66 21.46
C VAL A 126 0.59 -18.38 21.71
N ASP A 127 0.58 -19.44 22.50
CA ASP A 127 1.77 -20.24 22.86
C ASP A 127 2.44 -20.91 21.63
N GLY A 128 1.65 -21.39 20.69
CA GLY A 128 2.18 -21.97 19.46
C GLY A 128 1.12 -22.41 18.46
N TRP A 129 1.51 -22.39 17.19
CA TRP A 129 0.68 -22.79 16.04
C TRP A 129 1.02 -24.21 15.59
N LYS A 130 0.58 -25.23 16.33
CA LYS A 130 0.73 -26.62 15.92
C LYS A 130 -0.61 -27.17 15.44
N LEU A 131 -0.79 -27.21 14.12
CA LEU A 131 -1.95 -27.81 13.47
C LEU A 131 -1.58 -29.17 12.91
N GLU A 132 -2.44 -30.17 13.09
CA GLU A 132 -2.22 -31.55 12.62
C GLU A 132 -2.29 -31.65 11.09
N SER A 133 -2.95 -30.70 10.40
CA SER A 133 -3.11 -30.73 8.96
C SER A 133 -3.08 -29.34 8.34
N HIS A 134 -2.60 -29.23 7.09
CA HIS A 134 -2.56 -27.98 6.30
C HIS A 134 -3.93 -27.56 5.72
N LYS A 135 -5.03 -28.11 6.23
CA LYS A 135 -6.39 -27.78 5.77
C LYS A 135 -6.88 -26.47 6.40
N THR A 136 -7.61 -25.67 5.62
CA THR A 136 -8.17 -24.38 6.07
C THR A 136 -9.24 -24.52 7.16
N LYS A 137 -9.98 -25.62 7.19
CA LYS A 137 -11.07 -25.86 8.15
C LYS A 137 -10.59 -25.89 9.62
N PRO A 138 -9.55 -26.71 9.99
CA PRO A 138 -9.01 -26.69 11.36
C PRO A 138 -8.45 -25.32 11.75
N PHE A 139 -7.76 -24.64 10.83
CA PHE A 139 -7.24 -23.29 11.06
C PHE A 139 -8.35 -22.28 11.38
N ARG A 140 -9.43 -22.27 10.58
CA ARG A 140 -10.58 -21.40 10.81
C ARG A 140 -11.27 -21.70 12.16
N GLN A 141 -11.35 -22.96 12.54
CA GLN A 141 -11.93 -23.35 13.84
C GLN A 141 -11.06 -22.88 15.01
N ALA A 142 -9.73 -22.99 14.92
CA ALA A 142 -8.81 -22.48 15.92
C ALA A 142 -8.92 -20.96 16.06
N LEU A 143 -8.95 -20.22 14.95
CA LEU A 143 -9.15 -18.77 14.97
C LEU A 143 -10.49 -18.37 15.61
N GLY A 144 -11.57 -19.08 15.33
CA GLY A 144 -12.89 -18.83 15.94
C GLY A 144 -12.89 -19.01 17.47
N LYS A 145 -12.09 -19.94 18.00
CA LYS A 145 -11.93 -20.17 19.45
C LYS A 145 -11.13 -19.06 20.14
N LEU A 146 -10.25 -18.36 19.41
CA LEU A 146 -9.41 -17.27 19.90
C LEU A 146 -10.11 -15.89 19.88
N ASN A 147 -11.45 -15.85 19.87
CA ASN A 147 -12.27 -14.63 19.80
C ASN A 147 -12.09 -13.81 18.53
N GLY A 148 -11.64 -14.44 17.44
CA GLY A 148 -11.47 -13.76 16.19
C GLY A 148 -12.78 -13.54 15.47
N GLU A 149 -13.21 -12.29 15.35
CA GLU A 149 -14.05 -11.92 14.23
C GLU A 149 -13.26 -12.24 12.95
N THR A 150 -13.79 -13.15 12.15
CA THR A 150 -13.08 -13.84 11.06
C THR A 150 -12.68 -12.97 9.85
N ASN A 151 -12.77 -11.65 9.94
CA ASN A 151 -12.61 -10.76 8.79
C ASN A 151 -11.19 -10.24 8.56
N SER A 152 -10.33 -10.20 9.56
CA SER A 152 -8.91 -9.86 9.39
C SER A 152 -8.07 -10.27 10.60
N PHE A 153 -7.04 -11.08 10.37
CA PHE A 153 -6.01 -11.42 11.34
C PHE A 153 -4.64 -11.04 10.79
N LEU A 154 -3.83 -10.46 11.65
CA LEU A 154 -2.41 -10.32 11.42
C LEU A 154 -1.70 -11.36 12.30
N LEU A 155 -0.99 -12.29 11.68
CA LEU A 155 -0.22 -13.36 12.33
C LEU A 155 1.24 -12.96 12.41
#